data_0e0b6b8765f61318715f47df79065b1c
#
_entry.id   0e0b6b8765f61318715f47df79065b1c
#
_cell.length_a   1.000
_cell.length_b   1.000
_cell.length_c   1.000
_cell.angle_alpha   90.00
_cell.angle_beta   90.00
_cell.angle_gamma   90.00
#
_symmetry.space_group_name_H-M   'P 1'
#
loop_
_entity.id
_entity.type
_entity.pdbx_description
1 polymer ?
#
loop_
_entity_poly.entity_id
_entity_poly.type
_entity_poly.pdbx_seq_one_letter_code
_entity_poly.pdbx_strand_id
1 'polypeptide(L)'
;MGGVMGDGDGDGVERRSQDDGRCVIGTAFELLDHVGALQPVRLLDLAEATGIPGPTVHRLLKQLIEVGAVGREGTRYRLGVSLLELGARVTPEHRLRAVARRPLAELAAATGAAVSLSATIGCDAVFLDTVDARVPLGPAMPEPGSRVPQGTAPARAHTEIGPHAPIVDARGCLPDISCVAVAVPLGGGEVAAVTTLVAGQRPSLGLLAATRATGARIAVLLGVLPAR
;
A
#
# COMPACT_ATOMS: atom_id res chain seq x y z
N MET A 1 -8.63 -68.70 -39.91
CA MET A 1 -8.72 -67.54 -40.78
C MET A 1 -8.94 -66.33 -39.93
N GLY A 2 -7.99 -65.48 -40.02
CA GLY A 2 -8.03 -64.07 -39.96
C GLY A 2 -7.64 -63.47 -38.62
N GLY A 3 -6.34 -63.27 -38.43
CA GLY A 3 -5.77 -62.37 -37.46
C GLY A 3 -5.98 -60.93 -37.83
N VAL A 4 -5.96 -60.07 -36.87
CA VAL A 4 -5.46 -58.69 -37.04
C VAL A 4 -4.84 -58.27 -35.71
N MET A 5 -3.58 -57.92 -35.79
CA MET A 5 -2.81 -57.14 -34.82
C MET A 5 -3.46 -55.76 -34.65
N GLY A 6 -3.47 -55.29 -33.44
CA GLY A 6 -3.80 -53.89 -33.09
C GLY A 6 -2.69 -53.34 -32.23
N ASP A 7 -1.98 -52.40 -32.81
CA ASP A 7 -0.84 -51.69 -32.26
C ASP A 7 -1.19 -50.98 -30.94
N GLY A 8 -0.29 -51.10 -29.99
CA GLY A 8 -0.27 -50.30 -28.79
C GLY A 8 0.26 -48.94 -29.09
N ASP A 9 -0.62 -47.92 -29.08
CA ASP A 9 -0.22 -46.54 -29.03
C ASP A 9 0.09 -46.17 -27.56
N GLY A 10 1.36 -45.93 -27.36
CA GLY A 10 1.87 -45.39 -26.13
C GLY A 10 1.34 -44.01 -25.86
N ASP A 11 0.48 -43.91 -24.90
CA ASP A 11 0.00 -42.67 -24.31
C ASP A 11 1.18 -41.95 -23.63
N GLY A 12 1.92 -41.19 -24.46
CA GLY A 12 2.91 -40.25 -24.00
C GLY A 12 2.22 -39.07 -23.31
N VAL A 13 1.85 -39.29 -22.04
CA VAL A 13 1.47 -38.22 -21.15
C VAL A 13 2.67 -37.26 -21.08
N GLU A 14 2.64 -36.25 -21.93
CA GLU A 14 3.44 -35.04 -21.76
C GLU A 14 3.22 -34.53 -20.34
N ARG A 15 4.17 -34.84 -19.47
CA ARG A 15 4.34 -34.08 -18.23
C ARG A 15 4.68 -32.65 -18.65
N ARG A 16 3.64 -31.86 -18.90
CA ARG A 16 3.75 -30.41 -18.84
C ARG A 16 4.27 -30.12 -17.46
N SER A 17 5.54 -29.79 -17.38
CA SER A 17 6.15 -29.15 -16.25
C SER A 17 5.23 -27.99 -15.86
N GLN A 18 4.63 -28.08 -14.69
CA GLN A 18 4.06 -26.96 -13.97
C GLN A 18 5.23 -26.04 -13.59
N ASP A 19 5.85 -25.46 -14.59
CA ASP A 19 6.58 -24.21 -14.45
C ASP A 19 5.47 -23.14 -14.38
N ASP A 20 4.97 -22.98 -13.16
CA ASP A 20 4.03 -21.94 -12.79
C ASP A 20 4.75 -20.63 -13.09
N GLY A 21 4.48 -20.10 -14.32
CA GLY A 21 5.23 -19.01 -14.92
C GLY A 21 5.09 -17.73 -14.11
N ARG A 22 5.80 -17.66 -12.98
CA ARG A 22 6.01 -16.40 -12.28
C ARG A 22 6.54 -15.41 -13.29
N CYS A 23 5.70 -14.45 -13.63
CA CYS A 23 6.09 -13.39 -14.56
C CYS A 23 7.40 -12.76 -14.02
N VAL A 24 8.46 -12.74 -14.83
CA VAL A 24 9.78 -12.22 -14.42
C VAL A 24 9.66 -10.82 -13.81
N ILE A 25 8.78 -9.99 -14.35
CA ILE A 25 8.48 -8.66 -13.84
C ILE A 25 7.85 -8.75 -12.44
N GLY A 26 6.86 -9.62 -12.26
CA GLY A 26 6.23 -9.83 -10.94
C GLY A 26 7.24 -10.28 -9.88
N THR A 27 8.11 -11.23 -10.24
CA THR A 27 9.19 -11.69 -9.34
C THR A 27 10.19 -10.57 -9.02
N ALA A 28 10.48 -9.68 -9.99
CA ALA A 28 11.35 -8.54 -9.75
C ALA A 28 10.73 -7.53 -8.78
N PHE A 29 9.42 -7.25 -8.89
CA PHE A 29 8.70 -6.39 -7.94
C PHE A 29 8.60 -7.04 -6.56
N GLU A 30 8.30 -8.33 -6.46
CA GLU A 30 8.33 -9.09 -5.19
C GLU A 30 9.70 -8.95 -4.50
N LEU A 31 10.79 -9.04 -5.27
CA LEU A 31 12.13 -8.87 -4.74
C LEU A 31 12.39 -7.43 -4.28
N LEU A 32 11.89 -6.41 -5.00
CA LEU A 32 11.98 -5.00 -4.60
C LEU A 32 11.24 -4.74 -3.29
N ASP A 33 10.05 -5.31 -3.10
CA ASP A 33 9.28 -5.18 -1.86
C ASP A 33 10.07 -5.76 -0.66
N HIS A 34 10.68 -6.93 -0.83
CA HIS A 34 11.51 -7.52 0.23
C HIS A 34 12.80 -6.73 0.48
N VAL A 35 13.44 -6.18 -0.56
CA VAL A 35 14.57 -5.26 -0.38
C VAL A 35 14.12 -4.04 0.43
N GLY A 36 12.96 -3.45 0.11
CA GLY A 36 12.41 -2.30 0.84
C GLY A 36 12.17 -2.58 2.32
N ALA A 37 11.57 -3.74 2.62
CA ALA A 37 11.22 -4.13 3.99
C ALA A 37 12.44 -4.50 4.86
N LEU A 38 13.49 -5.09 4.26
CA LEU A 38 14.63 -5.67 4.97
C LEU A 38 15.93 -4.88 4.85
N GLN A 39 15.95 -3.79 4.07
CA GLN A 39 17.17 -3.05 3.76
C GLN A 39 17.87 -2.45 5.00
N PRO A 40 19.21 -2.48 5.05
CA PRO A 40 20.15 -3.05 4.08
C PRO A 40 20.28 -4.58 4.22
N VAL A 41 19.95 -5.35 3.21
CA VAL A 41 19.74 -6.80 3.21
C VAL A 41 20.80 -7.55 2.39
N ARG A 42 21.12 -8.80 2.74
CA ARG A 42 22.01 -9.66 1.98
C ARG A 42 21.23 -10.54 0.99
N LEU A 43 21.91 -11.04 -0.06
CA LEU A 43 21.32 -11.93 -1.05
C LEU A 43 20.71 -13.20 -0.44
N LEU A 44 21.39 -13.79 0.52
CA LEU A 44 20.92 -15.03 1.16
C LEU A 44 19.64 -14.80 1.95
N ASP A 45 19.55 -13.69 2.67
CA ASP A 45 18.37 -13.31 3.45
C ASP A 45 17.16 -13.05 2.51
N LEU A 46 17.40 -12.45 1.34
CA LEU A 46 16.37 -12.27 0.30
C LEU A 46 15.92 -13.61 -0.30
N ALA A 47 16.84 -14.52 -0.58
CA ALA A 47 16.50 -15.83 -1.12
C ALA A 47 15.65 -16.64 -0.13
N GLU A 48 15.97 -16.55 1.16
CA GLU A 48 15.20 -17.19 2.23
C GLU A 48 13.81 -16.54 2.38
N ALA A 49 13.74 -15.20 2.44
CA ALA A 49 12.49 -14.47 2.64
C ALA A 49 11.50 -14.64 1.47
N THR A 50 12.01 -14.72 0.24
CA THR A 50 11.17 -14.83 -0.98
C THR A 50 10.90 -16.27 -1.41
N GLY A 51 11.71 -17.23 -0.94
CA GLY A 51 11.71 -18.59 -1.46
C GLY A 51 12.22 -18.71 -2.90
N ILE A 52 12.82 -17.66 -3.46
CA ILE A 52 13.37 -17.64 -4.81
C ILE A 52 14.79 -18.24 -4.75
N PRO A 53 15.14 -19.16 -5.68
CA PRO A 53 16.49 -19.73 -5.71
C PRO A 53 17.58 -18.66 -5.80
N GLY A 54 18.64 -18.77 -4.99
CA GLY A 54 19.74 -17.80 -4.90
C GLY A 54 20.34 -17.36 -6.24
N PRO A 55 20.58 -18.26 -7.21
CA PRO A 55 21.03 -17.87 -8.55
C PRO A 55 20.05 -16.96 -9.29
N THR A 56 18.75 -17.17 -9.12
CA THR A 56 17.71 -16.31 -9.71
C THR A 56 17.67 -14.95 -9.02
N VAL A 57 17.72 -14.90 -7.68
CA VAL A 57 17.83 -13.65 -6.93
C VAL A 57 19.06 -12.86 -7.39
N HIS A 58 20.21 -13.52 -7.50
CA HIS A 58 21.44 -12.86 -7.98
C HIS A 58 21.29 -12.26 -9.36
N ARG A 59 20.69 -12.99 -10.30
CA ARG A 59 20.46 -12.51 -11.67
C ARG A 59 19.51 -11.33 -11.71
N LEU A 60 18.42 -11.38 -10.95
CA LEU A 60 17.46 -10.28 -10.86
C LEU A 60 18.07 -9.04 -10.18
N LEU A 61 18.78 -9.20 -9.08
CA LEU A 61 19.47 -8.08 -8.42
C LEU A 61 20.47 -7.40 -9.35
N LYS A 62 21.22 -8.17 -10.16
CA LYS A 62 22.14 -7.58 -11.15
C LYS A 62 21.38 -6.70 -12.14
N GLN A 63 20.28 -7.18 -12.70
CA GLN A 63 19.45 -6.42 -13.64
C GLN A 63 18.82 -5.18 -12.97
N LEU A 64 18.35 -5.31 -11.72
CA LEU A 64 17.78 -4.20 -10.96
C LEU A 64 18.83 -3.13 -10.61
N ILE A 65 20.08 -3.53 -10.41
CA ILE A 65 21.21 -2.58 -10.23
C ILE A 65 21.51 -1.85 -11.53
N GLU A 66 21.53 -2.55 -12.66
CA GLU A 66 21.78 -1.96 -13.98
C GLU A 66 20.78 -0.86 -14.34
N VAL A 67 19.51 -1.00 -13.91
CA VAL A 67 18.47 0.02 -14.12
C VAL A 67 18.34 1.01 -12.97
N GLY A 68 19.18 0.92 -11.94
CA GLY A 68 19.17 1.81 -10.80
C GLY A 68 18.03 1.61 -9.79
N ALA A 69 17.24 0.53 -9.95
CA ALA A 69 16.15 0.20 -9.04
C ALA A 69 16.65 -0.38 -7.70
N VAL A 70 17.85 -0.96 -7.69
CA VAL A 70 18.55 -1.44 -6.49
C VAL A 70 19.94 -0.83 -6.43
N GLY A 71 20.36 -0.38 -5.26
CA GLY A 71 21.73 -0.01 -4.94
C GLY A 71 22.44 -1.13 -4.20
N ARG A 72 23.78 -1.24 -4.36
CA ARG A 72 24.61 -2.22 -3.66
C ARG A 72 25.73 -1.52 -2.91
N GLU A 73 25.87 -1.85 -1.62
CA GLU A 73 26.99 -1.44 -0.78
C GLU A 73 27.69 -2.68 -0.20
N GLY A 74 28.87 -3.00 -0.74
CA GLY A 74 29.57 -4.21 -0.37
C GLY A 74 28.76 -5.47 -0.70
N THR A 75 28.28 -6.18 0.33
CA THR A 75 27.46 -7.39 0.21
C THR A 75 25.97 -7.13 0.48
N ARG A 76 25.57 -5.89 0.69
CA ARG A 76 24.21 -5.51 1.06
C ARG A 76 23.51 -4.74 -0.06
N TYR A 77 22.21 -4.93 -0.16
CA TYR A 77 21.32 -4.31 -1.16
C TYR A 77 20.34 -3.38 -0.47
N ARG A 78 19.96 -2.32 -1.18
CA ARG A 78 18.94 -1.35 -0.79
C ARG A 78 18.16 -0.90 -2.01
N LEU A 79 17.00 -0.28 -1.84
CA LEU A 79 16.27 0.36 -2.94
C LEU A 79 17.12 1.47 -3.57
N GLY A 80 17.05 1.58 -4.88
CA GLY A 80 17.81 2.54 -5.68
C GLY A 80 17.01 3.81 -5.96
N VAL A 81 17.74 4.88 -6.34
CA VAL A 81 17.16 6.22 -6.57
C VAL A 81 16.17 6.26 -7.73
N SER A 82 16.32 5.39 -8.75
CA SER A 82 15.41 5.34 -9.89
C SER A 82 13.96 5.06 -9.49
N LEU A 83 13.73 4.33 -8.39
CA LEU A 83 12.38 4.11 -7.85
C LEU A 83 11.77 5.40 -7.30
N LEU A 84 12.57 6.25 -6.64
CA LEU A 84 12.14 7.55 -6.16
C LEU A 84 11.81 8.49 -7.33
N GLU A 85 12.64 8.49 -8.39
CA GLU A 85 12.42 9.28 -9.60
C GLU A 85 11.12 8.88 -10.31
N LEU A 86 10.86 7.56 -10.42
CA LEU A 86 9.62 7.04 -10.99
C LEU A 86 8.42 7.38 -10.12
N GLY A 87 8.51 7.13 -8.82
CA GLY A 87 7.45 7.44 -7.86
C GLY A 87 7.10 8.94 -7.82
N ALA A 88 8.10 9.82 -7.98
CA ALA A 88 7.87 11.27 -8.05
C ALA A 88 7.07 11.71 -9.29
N ARG A 89 6.99 10.88 -10.32
CA ARG A 89 6.20 11.13 -11.54
C ARG A 89 4.78 10.57 -11.47
N VAL A 90 4.46 9.77 -10.46
CA VAL A 90 3.10 9.30 -10.21
C VAL A 90 2.31 10.49 -9.69
N THR A 91 1.58 11.11 -10.59
CA THR A 91 0.80 12.33 -10.37
C THR A 91 -0.64 12.06 -10.40
N PRO A 92 -1.61 12.09 -9.72
CA PRO A 92 -2.36 13.29 -9.34
C PRO A 92 -2.22 13.67 -7.85
N GLU A 93 -1.59 12.84 -7.07
CA GLU A 93 -1.57 12.94 -5.60
C GLU A 93 -0.67 14.07 -5.06
N HIS A 94 0.20 14.66 -5.88
CA HIS A 94 1.03 15.78 -5.45
C HIS A 94 0.21 16.96 -4.95
N ARG A 95 -0.86 17.33 -5.66
CA ARG A 95 -1.75 18.42 -5.24
C ARG A 95 -2.49 18.06 -3.96
N LEU A 96 -3.01 16.83 -3.87
CA LEU A 96 -3.71 16.32 -2.69
C LEU A 96 -2.78 16.35 -1.46
N ARG A 97 -1.58 15.76 -1.57
CA ARG A 97 -0.59 15.75 -0.48
C ARG A 97 -0.19 17.18 -0.06
N ALA A 98 0.10 18.05 -1.01
CA ALA A 98 0.49 19.43 -0.71
C ALA A 98 -0.60 20.19 0.06
N VAL A 99 -1.86 20.03 -0.36
CA VAL A 99 -3.02 20.69 0.24
C VAL A 99 -3.36 20.06 1.60
N ALA A 100 -3.25 18.74 1.73
CA ALA A 100 -3.65 18.01 2.95
C ALA A 100 -2.63 18.13 4.09
N ARG A 101 -1.34 18.33 3.79
CA ARG A 101 -0.25 18.29 4.77
C ARG A 101 -0.50 19.13 6.02
N ARG A 102 -0.91 20.37 5.85
CA ARG A 102 -1.19 21.27 6.98
C ARG A 102 -2.44 20.87 7.76
N PRO A 103 -3.61 20.61 7.14
CA PRO A 103 -4.79 20.10 7.82
C PRO A 103 -4.54 18.81 8.60
N LEU A 104 -3.78 17.86 8.07
CA LEU A 104 -3.45 16.59 8.75
C LEU A 104 -2.58 16.83 9.98
N ALA A 105 -1.55 17.69 9.87
CA ALA A 105 -0.69 18.04 11.00
C ALA A 105 -1.47 18.75 12.12
N GLU A 106 -2.38 19.68 11.76
CA GLU A 106 -3.25 20.38 12.72
C GLU A 106 -4.21 19.39 13.41
N LEU A 107 -4.77 18.43 12.67
CA LEU A 107 -5.63 17.38 13.22
C LEU A 107 -4.87 16.50 14.22
N ALA A 108 -3.67 16.03 13.86
CA ALA A 108 -2.82 15.23 14.75
C ALA A 108 -2.45 16.00 16.01
N ALA A 109 -2.04 17.26 15.89
CA ALA A 109 -1.71 18.13 17.04
C ALA A 109 -2.89 18.36 17.97
N ALA A 110 -4.08 18.62 17.44
CA ALA A 110 -5.28 18.90 18.20
C ALA A 110 -5.83 17.65 18.93
N THR A 111 -5.74 16.48 18.30
CA THR A 111 -6.34 15.25 18.83
C THR A 111 -5.36 14.33 19.53
N GLY A 112 -4.06 14.45 19.24
CA GLY A 112 -3.03 13.50 19.66
C GLY A 112 -3.11 12.14 18.96
N ALA A 113 -4.06 11.95 18.03
CA ALA A 113 -4.21 10.74 17.23
C ALA A 113 -3.17 10.67 16.11
N ALA A 114 -2.83 9.46 15.68
CA ALA A 114 -2.16 9.31 14.40
C ALA A 114 -3.13 9.64 13.27
N VAL A 115 -2.61 10.21 12.18
CA VAL A 115 -3.42 10.60 11.03
C VAL A 115 -2.81 10.05 9.77
N SER A 116 -3.61 9.47 8.90
CA SER A 116 -3.17 9.04 7.57
C SER A 116 -4.06 9.61 6.47
N LEU A 117 -3.46 9.77 5.31
CA LEU A 117 -4.13 10.11 4.06
C LEU A 117 -3.94 8.95 3.10
N SER A 118 -5.02 8.49 2.49
CA SER A 118 -4.95 7.49 1.42
C SER A 118 -5.75 7.93 0.20
N ALA A 119 -5.40 7.44 -0.98
CA ALA A 119 -6.15 7.68 -2.22
C ALA A 119 -6.21 6.42 -3.06
N THR A 120 -7.20 6.36 -3.94
CA THR A 120 -7.31 5.29 -4.94
C THR A 120 -6.40 5.62 -6.12
N ILE A 121 -5.48 4.70 -6.43
CA ILE A 121 -4.57 4.78 -7.58
C ILE A 121 -4.81 3.55 -8.43
N GLY A 122 -5.40 3.73 -9.61
CA GLY A 122 -5.87 2.60 -10.42
C GLY A 122 -6.97 1.81 -9.70
N CYS A 123 -6.70 0.57 -9.35
CA CYS A 123 -7.64 -0.30 -8.63
C CYS A 123 -7.33 -0.43 -7.13
N ASP A 124 -6.25 0.17 -6.65
CA ASP A 124 -5.76 0.01 -5.28
C ASP A 124 -5.89 1.30 -4.48
N ALA A 125 -6.29 1.19 -3.23
CA ALA A 125 -6.16 2.27 -2.26
C ALA A 125 -4.78 2.21 -1.61
N VAL A 126 -4.05 3.33 -1.60
CA VAL A 126 -2.67 3.43 -1.13
C VAL A 126 -2.54 4.56 -0.12
N PHE A 127 -1.79 4.36 0.95
CA PHE A 127 -1.45 5.42 1.88
C PHE A 127 -0.44 6.39 1.24
N LEU A 128 -0.77 7.67 1.26
CA LEU A 128 0.03 8.74 0.64
C LEU A 128 0.89 9.47 1.66
N ASP A 129 0.35 9.68 2.86
CA ASP A 129 1.01 10.45 3.91
C ASP A 129 0.52 10.00 5.30
N THR A 130 1.39 10.14 6.29
CA THR A 130 1.09 9.80 7.69
C THR A 130 1.69 10.82 8.63
N VAL A 131 0.99 11.09 9.73
CA VAL A 131 1.45 11.92 10.84
C VAL A 131 1.33 11.11 12.12
N ASP A 132 2.43 10.99 12.84
CA ASP A 132 2.50 10.18 14.04
C ASP A 132 1.56 10.68 15.15
N ALA A 133 1.07 9.73 15.94
CA ALA A 133 0.34 10.02 17.17
C ALA A 133 1.27 10.58 18.24
N ARG A 134 0.69 11.28 19.23
CA ARG A 134 1.41 11.65 20.45
C ARG A 134 1.94 10.43 21.22
N VAL A 135 1.18 9.33 21.19
CA VAL A 135 1.60 8.01 21.69
C VAL A 135 1.85 7.13 20.48
N PRO A 136 3.08 6.63 20.28
CA PRO A 136 3.41 5.81 19.11
C PRO A 136 2.52 4.57 19.02
N LEU A 137 2.02 4.29 17.82
CA LEU A 137 1.22 3.09 17.51
C LEU A 137 2.09 1.92 17.05
N GLY A 138 3.42 2.11 16.96
CA GLY A 138 4.35 1.07 16.51
C GLY A 138 4.05 0.53 15.12
N PRO A 139 4.09 -0.80 14.93
CA PRO A 139 3.88 -1.44 13.62
C PRO A 139 2.46 -1.25 13.03
N ALA A 140 1.52 -0.74 13.83
CA ALA A 140 0.16 -0.45 13.35
C ALA A 140 0.07 0.88 12.57
N MET A 141 1.15 1.65 12.52
CA MET A 141 1.20 2.90 11.78
C MET A 141 1.28 2.60 10.28
N PRO A 142 0.36 3.15 9.46
CA PRO A 142 0.42 2.97 8.02
C PRO A 142 1.68 3.61 7.43
N GLU A 143 2.38 2.90 6.57
CA GLU A 143 3.53 3.44 5.86
C GLU A 143 3.11 4.08 4.53
N PRO A 144 3.57 5.29 4.19
CA PRO A 144 3.35 5.88 2.88
C PRO A 144 3.84 4.94 1.75
N GLY A 145 3.00 4.74 0.74
CA GLY A 145 3.25 3.79 -0.35
C GLY A 145 2.68 2.40 -0.10
N SER A 146 2.31 2.04 1.14
CA SER A 146 1.67 0.75 1.40
C SER A 146 0.20 0.75 0.99
N ARG A 147 -0.32 -0.44 0.65
CA ARG A 147 -1.74 -0.62 0.32
C ARG A 147 -2.62 -0.54 1.55
N VAL A 148 -3.80 0.05 1.39
CA VAL A 148 -4.82 0.06 2.44
C VAL A 148 -5.40 -1.35 2.61
N PRO A 149 -5.31 -1.96 3.80
CA PRO A 149 -5.83 -3.31 4.02
C PRO A 149 -7.36 -3.35 3.84
N GLN A 150 -7.85 -4.40 3.18
CA GLN A 150 -9.28 -4.60 2.95
C GLN A 150 -10.06 -4.74 4.27
N GLY A 151 -11.31 -4.30 4.27
CA GLY A 151 -12.19 -4.36 5.44
C GLY A 151 -11.98 -3.26 6.49
N THR A 152 -10.87 -2.53 6.43
CA THR A 152 -10.58 -1.43 7.36
C THR A 152 -11.45 -0.19 7.10
N ALA A 153 -11.57 0.71 8.08
CA ALA A 153 -12.32 1.94 7.89
C ALA A 153 -11.82 2.79 6.70
N PRO A 154 -10.51 2.98 6.47
CA PRO A 154 -10.05 3.67 5.27
C PRO A 154 -10.42 2.94 3.97
N ALA A 155 -10.33 1.61 3.90
CA ALA A 155 -10.75 0.87 2.70
C ALA A 155 -12.23 1.07 2.40
N ARG A 156 -13.08 1.03 3.43
CA ARG A 156 -14.52 1.28 3.31
C ARG A 156 -14.81 2.72 2.89
N ALA A 157 -14.02 3.70 3.34
CA ALA A 157 -14.18 5.09 2.93
C ALA A 157 -13.92 5.31 1.43
N HIS A 158 -13.14 4.44 0.77
CA HIS A 158 -12.94 4.48 -0.67
C HIS A 158 -14.10 3.85 -1.47
N THR A 159 -14.88 2.96 -0.87
CA THR A 159 -15.92 2.18 -1.57
C THR A 159 -17.34 2.56 -1.17
N GLU A 160 -17.55 2.96 0.07
CA GLU A 160 -18.87 3.38 0.57
C GLU A 160 -19.11 4.84 0.17
N ILE A 161 -19.81 5.03 -0.94
CA ILE A 161 -20.13 6.35 -1.50
C ILE A 161 -21.23 6.99 -0.63
N GLY A 162 -20.81 7.74 0.37
CA GLY A 162 -21.68 8.63 1.15
C GLY A 162 -20.89 9.88 1.53
N PRO A 163 -21.40 11.10 1.27
CA PRO A 163 -20.63 12.30 1.53
C PRO A 163 -20.38 12.46 3.03
N HIS A 164 -19.11 12.30 3.41
CA HIS A 164 -18.57 12.74 4.70
C HIS A 164 -19.08 12.09 5.98
N ALA A 165 -19.76 10.94 5.91
CA ALA A 165 -20.11 10.19 7.11
C ALA A 165 -18.84 9.51 7.66
N PRO A 166 -18.48 9.72 8.94
CA PRO A 166 -17.33 9.02 9.52
C PRO A 166 -17.59 7.52 9.60
N ILE A 167 -16.68 6.74 9.06
CA ILE A 167 -16.66 5.27 9.16
C ILE A 167 -15.79 4.92 10.35
N VAL A 168 -16.35 4.21 11.31
CA VAL A 168 -15.66 3.81 12.53
C VAL A 168 -15.32 2.33 12.47
N ASP A 169 -14.09 2.02 12.78
CA ASP A 169 -13.63 0.67 13.09
C ASP A 169 -13.10 0.66 14.53
N ALA A 170 -13.85 0.02 15.42
CA ALA A 170 -13.53 -0.05 16.83
C ALA A 170 -12.86 -1.40 17.13
N ARG A 171 -11.56 -1.51 16.83
CA ARG A 171 -10.74 -2.71 17.06
C ARG A 171 -11.17 -3.95 16.24
N GLY A 172 -11.83 -3.75 15.11
CA GLY A 172 -12.27 -4.83 14.24
C GLY A 172 -11.16 -5.37 13.33
N CYS A 173 -10.36 -4.48 12.77
CA CYS A 173 -9.32 -4.84 11.79
C CYS A 173 -7.91 -4.89 12.40
N LEU A 174 -7.62 -4.06 13.41
CA LEU A 174 -6.34 -4.02 14.10
C LEU A 174 -6.57 -4.19 15.60
N PRO A 175 -5.99 -5.25 16.23
CA PRO A 175 -6.06 -5.42 17.67
C PRO A 175 -5.57 -4.15 18.39
N ASP A 176 -6.30 -3.73 19.41
CA ASP A 176 -5.98 -2.56 20.24
C ASP A 176 -5.91 -1.20 19.53
N ILE A 177 -6.30 -1.11 18.25
CA ILE A 177 -6.39 0.14 17.49
C ILE A 177 -7.85 0.38 17.08
N SER A 178 -8.32 1.59 17.32
CA SER A 178 -9.57 2.07 16.77
C SER A 178 -9.30 3.17 15.75
N CYS A 179 -10.04 3.19 14.66
CA CYS A 179 -9.86 4.21 13.63
C CYS A 179 -11.19 4.84 13.18
N VAL A 180 -11.06 6.07 12.69
CA VAL A 180 -12.15 6.82 12.06
C VAL A 180 -11.66 7.26 10.70
N ALA A 181 -12.36 6.86 9.65
CA ALA A 181 -12.07 7.29 8.28
C ALA A 181 -13.19 8.15 7.73
N VAL A 182 -12.85 9.13 6.93
CA VAL A 182 -13.78 10.02 6.23
C VAL A 182 -13.37 10.13 4.77
N ALA A 183 -14.33 9.88 3.88
CA ALA A 183 -14.13 10.05 2.44
C ALA A 183 -13.95 11.54 2.09
N VAL A 184 -12.98 11.81 1.23
CA VAL A 184 -12.68 13.14 0.68
C VAL A 184 -12.83 13.04 -0.84
N PRO A 185 -13.87 13.63 -1.45
CA PRO A 185 -14.01 13.62 -2.89
C PRO A 185 -12.87 14.43 -3.55
N LEU A 186 -12.33 13.91 -4.66
CA LEU A 186 -11.27 14.54 -5.44
C LEU A 186 -11.77 15.13 -6.75
N GLY A 187 -13.01 14.84 -7.13
CA GLY A 187 -13.59 15.12 -8.44
C GLY A 187 -13.48 13.91 -9.37
N GLY A 188 -14.27 13.92 -10.47
CA GLY A 188 -14.23 12.81 -11.44
C GLY A 188 -14.62 11.41 -10.93
N GLY A 189 -15.18 11.32 -9.74
CA GLY A 189 -15.48 10.04 -9.08
C GLY A 189 -14.33 9.46 -8.24
N GLU A 190 -13.20 10.13 -8.20
CA GLU A 190 -12.06 9.74 -7.36
C GLU A 190 -12.28 10.13 -5.90
N VAL A 191 -11.78 9.30 -4.99
CA VAL A 191 -11.92 9.48 -3.54
C VAL A 191 -10.59 9.28 -2.84
N ALA A 192 -10.28 10.19 -1.92
CA ALA A 192 -9.28 9.98 -0.90
C ALA A 192 -9.94 9.71 0.46
N ALA A 193 -9.17 9.26 1.44
CA ALA A 193 -9.65 9.12 2.80
C ALA A 193 -8.67 9.76 3.80
N VAL A 194 -9.21 10.52 4.74
CA VAL A 194 -8.50 10.96 5.95
C VAL A 194 -8.87 10.00 7.05
N THR A 195 -7.88 9.41 7.70
CA THR A 195 -8.09 8.45 8.79
C THR A 195 -7.35 8.89 10.03
N THR A 196 -8.00 8.86 11.18
CA THR A 196 -7.38 9.00 12.49
C THR A 196 -7.34 7.66 13.21
N LEU A 197 -6.22 7.35 13.86
CA LEU A 197 -5.99 6.10 14.57
C LEU A 197 -5.65 6.42 16.04
N VAL A 198 -6.25 5.66 16.96
CA VAL A 198 -6.02 5.78 18.40
C VAL A 198 -5.86 4.40 19.03
N ALA A 199 -4.94 4.29 19.99
CA ALA A 199 -4.73 3.04 20.73
C ALA A 199 -5.91 2.75 21.65
N GLY A 200 -6.33 1.48 21.66
CA GLY A 200 -7.14 0.82 22.70
C GLY A 200 -8.55 1.34 22.97
N GLN A 201 -8.91 2.53 22.53
CA GLN A 201 -10.15 3.20 22.91
C GLN A 201 -11.15 3.31 21.75
N ARG A 202 -12.43 3.30 22.12
CA ARG A 202 -13.47 3.67 21.16
C ARG A 202 -13.30 5.16 20.79
N PRO A 203 -13.29 5.53 19.50
CA PRO A 203 -13.12 6.91 19.09
C PRO A 203 -14.17 7.82 19.76
N SER A 204 -13.74 8.96 20.27
CA SER A 204 -14.65 9.94 20.87
C SER A 204 -15.46 10.67 19.80
N LEU A 205 -16.63 11.21 20.16
CA LEU A 205 -17.43 12.05 19.25
C LEU A 205 -16.63 13.27 18.77
N GLY A 206 -15.75 13.82 19.61
CA GLY A 206 -14.86 14.91 19.24
C GLY A 206 -13.86 14.50 18.14
N LEU A 207 -13.31 13.28 18.21
CA LEU A 207 -12.41 12.76 17.18
C LEU A 207 -13.16 12.57 15.85
N LEU A 208 -14.38 12.02 15.88
CA LEU A 208 -15.22 11.87 14.69
C LEU A 208 -15.49 13.24 14.04
N ALA A 209 -15.87 14.23 14.83
CA ALA A 209 -16.14 15.57 14.35
C ALA A 209 -14.90 16.25 13.76
N ALA A 210 -13.75 16.12 14.42
CA ALA A 210 -12.48 16.69 13.96
C ALA A 210 -12.01 16.05 12.65
N THR A 211 -12.07 14.71 12.53
CA THR A 211 -11.70 13.99 11.30
C THR A 211 -12.58 14.42 10.13
N ARG A 212 -13.90 14.50 10.38
CA ARG A 212 -14.87 14.95 9.36
C ARG A 212 -14.60 16.39 8.92
N ALA A 213 -14.37 17.31 9.86
CA ALA A 213 -14.09 18.70 9.56
C ALA A 213 -12.81 18.86 8.73
N THR A 214 -11.78 18.05 9.04
CA THR A 214 -10.53 18.03 8.30
C THR A 214 -10.72 17.51 6.87
N GLY A 215 -11.46 16.43 6.67
CA GLY A 215 -11.79 15.92 5.35
C GLY A 215 -12.54 16.95 4.50
N ALA A 216 -13.57 17.60 5.07
CA ALA A 216 -14.32 18.66 4.41
C ALA A 216 -13.42 19.85 4.04
N ARG A 217 -12.52 20.28 4.93
CA ARG A 217 -11.57 21.34 4.67
C ARG A 217 -10.62 21.03 3.52
N ILE A 218 -10.11 19.79 3.45
CA ILE A 218 -9.27 19.36 2.33
C ILE A 218 -10.04 19.42 1.02
N ALA A 219 -11.28 18.96 0.98
CA ALA A 219 -12.14 19.01 -0.21
C ALA A 219 -12.39 20.46 -0.68
N VAL A 220 -12.56 21.40 0.26
CA VAL A 220 -12.68 22.85 -0.04
C VAL A 220 -11.37 23.40 -0.63
N LEU A 221 -10.23 23.06 -0.04
CA LEU A 221 -8.92 23.51 -0.51
C LEU A 221 -8.57 22.92 -1.89
N LEU A 222 -9.08 21.75 -2.22
CA LEU A 222 -8.99 21.17 -3.57
C LEU A 222 -9.92 21.83 -4.59
N GLY A 223 -10.89 22.64 -4.14
CA GLY A 223 -11.90 23.28 -4.97
C GLY A 223 -13.04 22.33 -5.39
N VAL A 224 -13.20 21.21 -4.72
CA VAL A 224 -14.25 20.21 -5.00
C VAL A 224 -15.54 20.55 -4.25
N LEU A 225 -15.43 21.22 -3.10
CA LEU A 225 -16.55 21.72 -2.32
C LEU A 225 -16.49 23.26 -2.22
N PRO A 226 -17.64 23.96 -2.17
CA PRO A 226 -17.65 25.40 -1.93
C PRO A 226 -17.16 25.70 -0.51
N ALA A 227 -16.44 26.79 -0.35
CA ALA A 227 -16.13 27.36 0.95
C ALA A 227 -17.45 27.86 1.58
N ARG A 228 -17.77 27.36 2.78
CA ARG A 228 -18.94 27.84 3.58
C ARG A 228 -18.53 28.99 4.47
#